data_099ba2086f30c341dc9bde96056dcd66
#
_entry.id   099ba2086f30c341dc9bde96056dcd66
#
_cell.length_a   1.000
_cell.length_b   1.000
_cell.length_c   1.000
_cell.angle_alpha   90.00
_cell.angle_beta   90.00
_cell.angle_gamma   90.00
#
_symmetry.space_group_name_H-M   'P 1'
#
loop_
_entity.id
_entity.type
_entity.pdbx_description
1 polymer ?
#
loop_
_entity_poly.entity_id
_entity_poly.type
_entity_poly.pdbx_seq_one_letter_code
_entity_poly.pdbx_strand_id
1 'polypeptide(L)'
;LNKSDLAQPFAQAWERLAPYRAMGYSVMPISLSPRSPVADDGVQALCAHLQGLTTLVLGPSGSGKSTLINRLVPDAQVETGEISLALNSGKHTTTSTRWYWVPALDTPNAAHAARTALIDSPGFQEFGLHHIEPTRLADCMPDLRAHVGGCKFYNCTHLHEPGCAVLAQ
;
A
#
# COMPACT_ATOMS: atom_id res chain seq x y z
N LEU A 1 5.77 -0.37 -5.44
CA LEU A 1 5.31 0.38 -6.60
C LEU A 1 5.30 -0.52 -7.83
N ASN A 2 4.11 -0.78 -8.39
CA ASN A 2 3.93 -1.63 -9.58
C ASN A 2 4.20 -0.85 -10.88
N LYS A 3 4.32 -1.59 -11.99
CA LYS A 3 4.53 -1.10 -13.36
C LYS A 3 5.91 -0.48 -13.58
N SER A 4 6.96 -1.08 -12.99
CA SER A 4 8.35 -0.66 -13.20
C SER A 4 8.84 -0.84 -14.66
N ASP A 5 8.10 -1.60 -15.46
CA ASP A 5 8.27 -1.74 -16.91
C ASP A 5 7.94 -0.47 -17.71
N LEU A 6 7.19 0.46 -17.12
CA LEU A 6 6.85 1.76 -17.72
C LEU A 6 7.87 2.83 -17.27
N ALA A 7 9.04 2.86 -17.90
CA ALA A 7 10.23 3.60 -17.45
C ALA A 7 9.95 5.05 -17.02
N GLN A 8 9.32 5.86 -17.87
CA GLN A 8 9.13 7.30 -17.61
C GLN A 8 8.05 7.58 -16.54
N PRO A 9 6.83 7.02 -16.61
CA PRO A 9 5.84 7.18 -15.54
C PRO A 9 6.31 6.60 -14.20
N PHE A 10 7.07 5.51 -14.24
CA PHE A 10 7.61 4.89 -13.05
C PHE A 10 8.65 5.78 -12.35
N ALA A 11 9.59 6.37 -13.10
CA ALA A 11 10.62 7.26 -12.55
C ALA A 11 9.99 8.45 -11.81
N GLN A 12 8.99 9.10 -12.41
CA GLN A 12 8.27 10.21 -11.78
C GLN A 12 7.53 9.77 -10.48
N ALA A 13 6.89 8.61 -10.51
CA ALA A 13 6.21 8.06 -9.33
C ALA A 13 7.22 7.66 -8.25
N TRP A 14 8.38 7.13 -8.64
CA TRP A 14 9.46 6.77 -7.73
C TRP A 14 10.03 7.98 -6.99
N GLU A 15 10.24 9.09 -7.68
CA GLU A 15 10.70 10.36 -7.08
C GLU A 15 9.68 10.88 -6.05
N ARG A 16 8.38 10.83 -6.37
CA ARG A 16 7.32 11.24 -5.45
C ARG A 16 7.25 10.41 -4.17
N LEU A 17 7.82 9.21 -4.18
CA LEU A 17 7.91 8.34 -2.99
C LEU A 17 9.17 8.59 -2.15
N ALA A 18 10.04 9.54 -2.54
CA ALA A 18 11.25 9.86 -1.77
C ALA A 18 10.94 10.26 -0.31
N PRO A 19 9.95 11.12 -0.02
CA PRO A 19 9.59 11.45 1.36
C PRO A 19 9.15 10.23 2.18
N TYR A 20 8.37 9.32 1.58
CA TYR A 20 7.93 8.10 2.27
C TYR A 20 9.09 7.18 2.60
N ARG A 21 10.08 7.05 1.71
CA ARG A 21 11.31 6.30 2.01
C ARG A 21 12.10 6.94 3.14
N ALA A 22 12.18 8.27 3.17
CA ALA A 22 12.85 9.00 4.26
C ALA A 22 12.13 8.81 5.62
N MET A 23 10.81 8.64 5.61
CA MET A 23 10.00 8.30 6.79
C MET A 23 10.11 6.81 7.20
N GLY A 24 10.91 6.00 6.50
CA GLY A 24 11.13 4.58 6.83
C GLY A 24 10.14 3.59 6.19
N TYR A 25 9.28 4.05 5.26
CA TYR A 25 8.44 3.12 4.51
C TYR A 25 9.28 2.29 3.54
N SER A 26 9.07 0.98 3.54
CA SER A 26 9.69 0.09 2.56
C SER A 26 9.04 0.27 1.20
N VAL A 27 9.82 0.67 0.20
CA VAL A 27 9.33 0.88 -1.16
C VAL A 27 10.10 -0.01 -2.11
N MET A 28 9.41 -0.92 -2.79
CA MET A 28 9.99 -1.87 -3.73
C MET A 28 9.45 -1.64 -5.14
N PRO A 29 10.32 -1.63 -6.18
CA PRO A 29 9.90 -1.64 -7.57
C PRO A 29 9.45 -3.05 -7.94
N ILE A 30 8.27 -3.18 -8.54
CA ILE A 30 7.78 -4.46 -9.08
C ILE A 30 7.18 -4.25 -10.48
N SER A 31 7.23 -5.28 -11.30
CA SER A 31 6.42 -5.37 -12.50
C SER A 31 5.63 -6.68 -12.50
N LEU A 32 4.32 -6.57 -12.56
CA LEU A 32 3.42 -7.72 -12.69
C LEU A 32 3.10 -8.03 -14.17
N SER A 33 3.70 -7.30 -15.09
CA SER A 33 3.57 -7.54 -16.53
C SER A 33 4.27 -8.84 -16.91
N PRO A 34 3.59 -9.81 -17.56
CA PRO A 34 4.22 -11.05 -18.00
C PRO A 34 5.27 -10.82 -19.09
N ARG A 35 5.35 -9.61 -19.65
CA ARG A 35 6.31 -9.23 -20.70
C ARG A 35 7.57 -8.56 -20.16
N SER A 36 7.63 -8.27 -18.86
CA SER A 36 8.78 -7.61 -18.27
C SER A 36 9.84 -8.63 -17.86
N PRO A 37 11.10 -8.53 -18.36
CA PRO A 37 12.19 -9.40 -17.92
C PRO A 37 12.60 -9.15 -16.46
N VAL A 38 12.27 -8.00 -15.89
CA VAL A 38 12.57 -7.60 -14.50
C VAL A 38 11.48 -8.06 -13.52
N ALA A 39 10.39 -8.66 -14.04
CA ALA A 39 9.23 -9.01 -13.21
C ALA A 39 9.55 -9.99 -12.07
N ASP A 40 10.55 -10.84 -12.24
CA ASP A 40 10.80 -11.92 -11.30
C ASP A 40 11.59 -11.46 -10.06
N ASP A 41 12.59 -10.60 -10.20
CA ASP A 41 13.43 -10.15 -9.07
C ASP A 41 12.62 -9.31 -8.07
N GLY A 42 11.82 -8.37 -8.55
CA GLY A 42 10.98 -7.53 -7.70
C GLY A 42 9.88 -8.32 -7.01
N VAL A 43 9.29 -9.30 -7.69
CA VAL A 43 8.27 -10.17 -7.11
C VAL A 43 8.91 -11.11 -6.08
N GLN A 44 10.10 -11.65 -6.32
CA GLN A 44 10.83 -12.48 -5.36
C GLN A 44 11.15 -11.69 -4.08
N ALA A 45 11.65 -10.46 -4.21
CA ALA A 45 11.92 -9.58 -3.07
C ALA A 45 10.63 -9.29 -2.27
N LEU A 46 9.51 -9.06 -2.96
CA LEU A 46 8.21 -8.90 -2.31
C LEU A 46 7.79 -10.19 -1.59
N CYS A 47 7.93 -11.35 -2.20
CA CYS A 47 7.62 -12.64 -1.59
C CYS A 47 8.41 -12.86 -0.30
N ALA A 48 9.72 -12.57 -0.32
CA ALA A 48 10.56 -12.67 0.88
C ALA A 48 10.08 -11.73 2.00
N HIS A 49 9.59 -10.53 1.64
CA HIS A 49 9.04 -9.58 2.60
C HIS A 49 7.68 -10.00 3.18
N LEU A 50 6.88 -10.73 2.41
CA LEU A 50 5.55 -11.21 2.82
C LEU A 50 5.59 -12.50 3.64
N GLN A 51 6.70 -13.23 3.60
CA GLN A 51 6.80 -14.56 4.19
C GLN A 51 6.45 -14.56 5.68
N GLY A 52 5.53 -15.43 6.07
CA GLY A 52 5.06 -15.59 7.45
C GLY A 52 4.17 -14.43 7.95
N LEU A 53 3.79 -13.50 7.10
CA LEU A 53 2.96 -12.36 7.45
C LEU A 53 1.52 -12.50 6.94
N THR A 54 0.60 -11.89 7.67
CA THR A 54 -0.75 -11.59 7.17
C THR A 54 -0.77 -10.15 6.69
N THR A 55 -0.94 -9.94 5.39
CA THR A 55 -0.78 -8.63 4.75
C THR A 55 -2.08 -8.15 4.10
N LEU A 56 -2.53 -6.96 4.48
CA LEU A 56 -3.64 -6.28 3.82
C LEU A 56 -3.16 -5.60 2.54
N VAL A 57 -3.78 -5.94 1.41
CA VAL A 57 -3.46 -5.37 0.09
C VAL A 57 -4.38 -4.19 -0.18
N LEU A 58 -3.82 -2.98 -0.15
CA LEU A 58 -4.53 -1.72 -0.37
C LEU A 58 -4.04 -1.03 -1.64
N GLY A 59 -4.89 -0.25 -2.25
CA GLY A 59 -4.52 0.61 -3.37
C GLY A 59 -5.70 0.95 -4.28
N PRO A 60 -5.53 1.94 -5.14
CA PRO A 60 -6.58 2.38 -6.06
C PRO A 60 -6.95 1.28 -7.07
N SER A 61 -8.09 1.46 -7.72
CA SER A 61 -8.48 0.59 -8.84
C SER A 61 -7.42 0.62 -9.94
N GLY A 62 -7.13 -0.54 -10.53
CA GLY A 62 -6.11 -0.67 -11.59
C GLY A 62 -4.64 -0.59 -11.13
N SER A 63 -4.36 -0.55 -9.82
CA SER A 63 -2.99 -0.58 -9.29
C SER A 63 -2.30 -1.95 -9.43
N GLY A 64 -3.06 -3.02 -9.73
CA GLY A 64 -2.56 -4.37 -9.92
C GLY A 64 -2.76 -5.31 -8.73
N LYS A 65 -3.63 -4.99 -7.76
CA LYS A 65 -3.93 -5.85 -6.60
C LYS A 65 -4.36 -7.26 -7.01
N SER A 66 -5.40 -7.36 -7.83
CA SER A 66 -5.91 -8.64 -8.32
C SER A 66 -4.86 -9.42 -9.13
N THR A 67 -4.04 -8.74 -9.91
CA THR A 67 -2.94 -9.35 -10.66
C THR A 67 -1.88 -9.92 -9.71
N LEU A 68 -1.55 -9.19 -8.64
CA LEU A 68 -0.62 -9.67 -7.62
C LEU A 68 -1.16 -10.91 -6.92
N ILE A 69 -2.43 -10.87 -6.51
CA ILE A 69 -3.07 -12.00 -5.82
C ILE A 69 -3.08 -13.23 -6.72
N ASN A 70 -3.50 -13.11 -7.98
CA ASN A 70 -3.48 -14.24 -8.92
C ASN A 70 -2.07 -14.78 -9.20
N ARG A 71 -1.04 -13.93 -9.13
CA ARG A 71 0.35 -14.38 -9.29
C ARG A 71 0.84 -15.17 -8.08
N LEU A 72 0.46 -14.78 -6.87
CA LEU A 72 0.89 -15.44 -5.62
C LEU A 72 -0.03 -16.59 -5.23
N VAL A 73 -1.28 -16.55 -5.65
CA VAL A 73 -2.32 -17.56 -5.38
C VAL A 73 -3.05 -17.86 -6.70
N PRO A 74 -2.48 -18.70 -7.57
CA PRO A 74 -3.07 -18.96 -8.90
C PRO A 74 -4.52 -19.45 -8.85
N ASP A 75 -4.87 -20.22 -7.83
CA ASP A 75 -6.22 -20.77 -7.65
C ASP A 75 -7.24 -19.72 -7.17
N ALA A 76 -6.81 -18.51 -6.83
CA ALA A 76 -7.71 -17.45 -6.37
C ALA A 76 -8.66 -16.99 -7.47
N GLN A 77 -8.23 -17.00 -8.73
CA GLN A 77 -8.99 -16.61 -9.93
C GLN A 77 -9.74 -15.27 -9.75
N VAL A 78 -9.06 -14.31 -9.13
CA VAL A 78 -9.61 -12.97 -8.92
C VAL A 78 -9.79 -12.29 -10.28
N GLU A 79 -10.97 -11.73 -10.54
CA GLU A 79 -11.22 -10.99 -11.77
C GLU A 79 -10.26 -9.80 -11.89
N THR A 80 -9.49 -9.78 -12.96
CA THR A 80 -8.64 -8.65 -13.32
C THR A 80 -9.38 -7.80 -14.34
N GLY A 81 -10.00 -6.71 -13.90
CA GLY A 81 -10.64 -5.75 -14.81
C GLY A 81 -9.57 -4.89 -15.48
N GLU A 82 -9.56 -4.84 -16.80
CA GLU A 82 -8.90 -3.73 -17.51
C GLU A 82 -9.56 -2.41 -17.08
N ILE A 83 -8.75 -1.35 -16.97
CA ILE A 83 -9.21 0.02 -16.64
C ILE A 83 -10.13 0.57 -17.76
N SER A 84 -10.53 -0.27 -18.70
CA SER A 84 -11.32 0.08 -19.85
C SER A 84 -12.74 0.47 -19.46
N LEU A 85 -13.09 1.74 -19.63
CA LEU A 85 -14.46 2.27 -19.76
C LEU A 85 -15.42 2.09 -18.56
N ALA A 86 -15.08 1.34 -17.54
CA ALA A 86 -15.93 1.13 -16.38
C ALA A 86 -15.94 2.30 -15.38
N LEU A 87 -15.12 3.32 -15.57
CA LEU A 87 -15.16 4.56 -14.77
C LEU A 87 -16.52 5.26 -14.83
N ASN A 88 -17.31 5.02 -15.88
CA ASN A 88 -18.67 5.54 -16.02
C ASN A 88 -19.75 4.58 -15.50
N SER A 89 -19.45 3.35 -15.11
CA SER A 89 -20.46 2.35 -14.73
C SER A 89 -20.49 1.97 -13.25
N GLY A 90 -19.57 2.53 -12.42
CA GLY A 90 -19.56 2.27 -10.97
C GLY A 90 -19.27 0.81 -10.56
N LYS A 91 -18.83 -0.04 -11.47
CA LYS A 91 -18.51 -1.44 -11.16
C LYS A 91 -17.07 -1.56 -10.65
N HIS A 92 -16.94 -1.70 -9.35
CA HIS A 92 -15.69 -2.13 -8.71
C HIS A 92 -15.46 -3.62 -8.99
N THR A 93 -14.26 -3.99 -9.40
CA THR A 93 -13.88 -5.38 -9.69
C THR A 93 -13.92 -6.25 -8.43
N THR A 94 -13.55 -5.68 -7.28
CA THR A 94 -13.61 -6.34 -5.96
C THR A 94 -14.60 -5.58 -5.09
N THR A 95 -15.69 -6.25 -4.70
CA THR A 95 -16.78 -5.66 -3.89
C THR A 95 -16.77 -6.10 -2.43
N SER A 96 -15.96 -7.10 -2.09
CA SER A 96 -15.86 -7.66 -0.74
C SER A 96 -14.42 -7.96 -0.36
N THR A 97 -14.11 -7.84 0.93
CA THR A 97 -12.82 -8.26 1.47
C THR A 97 -12.72 -9.79 1.44
N ARG A 98 -11.61 -10.32 0.93
CA ARG A 98 -11.35 -11.76 0.85
C ARG A 98 -9.99 -12.10 1.43
N TRP A 99 -9.91 -13.27 2.06
CA TRP A 99 -8.69 -13.83 2.64
C TRP A 99 -8.14 -14.93 1.75
N TYR A 100 -6.84 -14.88 1.44
CA TYR A 100 -6.13 -15.88 0.64
C TYR A 100 -4.89 -16.37 1.38
N TRP A 101 -4.78 -17.68 1.55
CA TRP A 101 -3.54 -18.31 1.99
C TRP A 101 -2.55 -18.38 0.82
N VAL A 102 -1.24 -18.19 1.12
CA VAL A 102 -0.16 -18.25 0.14
C VAL A 102 0.80 -19.40 0.51
N PRO A 103 0.40 -20.68 0.30
CA PRO A 103 1.19 -21.85 0.74
C PRO A 103 2.60 -21.89 0.16
N ALA A 104 2.80 -21.32 -1.04
CA ALA A 104 4.11 -21.25 -1.70
C ALA A 104 5.14 -20.41 -0.91
N LEU A 105 4.69 -19.57 0.00
CA LEU A 105 5.52 -18.73 0.87
C LEU A 105 5.61 -19.25 2.31
N ASP A 106 4.93 -20.35 2.63
CA ASP A 106 5.03 -20.95 3.96
C ASP A 106 6.41 -21.61 4.10
N THR A 107 7.05 -21.46 5.26
CA THR A 107 8.36 -22.05 5.52
C THR A 107 8.19 -23.54 5.83
N PRO A 108 8.76 -24.47 5.04
CA PRO A 108 8.74 -25.89 5.40
C PRO A 108 9.53 -26.09 6.70
N ASN A 109 8.99 -26.87 7.63
CA ASN A 109 9.66 -27.36 8.85
C ASN A 109 9.78 -26.43 10.07
N ALA A 110 9.14 -25.29 10.14
CA ALA A 110 9.03 -24.61 11.42
C ALA A 110 7.79 -25.11 12.16
N ALA A 111 7.96 -25.78 13.28
CA ALA A 111 6.86 -26.34 14.10
C ALA A 111 5.82 -25.31 14.56
N HIS A 112 6.11 -24.01 14.33
CA HIS A 112 5.27 -22.86 14.60
C HIS A 112 5.42 -21.78 13.49
N ALA A 113 5.66 -22.19 12.24
CA ALA A 113 5.78 -21.27 11.12
C ALA A 113 4.48 -20.50 10.94
N ALA A 114 4.56 -19.18 11.05
CA ALA A 114 3.46 -18.31 10.70
C ALA A 114 3.11 -18.52 9.22
N ARG A 115 1.85 -18.83 8.92
CA ARG A 115 1.38 -19.00 7.56
C ARG A 115 1.29 -17.63 6.88
N THR A 116 1.63 -17.60 5.62
CA THR A 116 1.51 -16.38 4.81
C THR A 116 0.09 -16.22 4.30
N ALA A 117 -0.47 -15.02 4.48
CA ALA A 117 -1.80 -14.71 3.99
C ALA A 117 -1.88 -13.32 3.38
N LEU A 118 -2.75 -13.17 2.39
CA LEU A 118 -3.14 -11.89 1.80
C LEU A 118 -4.63 -11.62 2.08
N ILE A 119 -4.92 -10.39 2.47
CA ILE A 119 -6.28 -9.89 2.60
C ILE A 119 -6.52 -8.92 1.45
N ASP A 120 -7.35 -9.31 0.48
CA ASP A 120 -7.76 -8.42 -0.61
C ASP A 120 -8.85 -7.47 -0.12
N SER A 121 -8.70 -6.22 -0.45
CA SER A 121 -9.70 -5.20 -0.15
C SER A 121 -10.23 -4.56 -1.43
N PRO A 122 -11.49 -4.06 -1.41
CA PRO A 122 -11.99 -3.25 -2.50
C PRO A 122 -11.02 -2.11 -2.84
N GLY A 123 -10.88 -1.80 -4.14
CA GLY A 123 -10.09 -0.64 -4.55
C GLY A 123 -10.72 0.65 -4.03
N PHE A 124 -9.98 1.37 -3.19
CA PHE A 124 -10.43 2.66 -2.69
C PHE A 124 -10.21 3.74 -3.73
N GLN A 125 -11.23 4.55 -4.01
CA GLN A 125 -11.09 5.80 -4.73
C GLN A 125 -10.82 6.95 -3.76
N GLU A 126 -11.46 6.87 -2.59
CA GLU A 126 -11.30 7.84 -1.50
C GLU A 126 -11.19 7.09 -0.18
N PHE A 127 -10.29 7.55 0.68
CA PHE A 127 -10.17 7.07 2.04
C PHE A 127 -10.67 8.16 3.00
N GLY A 128 -11.87 7.97 3.53
CA GLY A 128 -12.46 8.93 4.45
C GLY A 128 -11.78 8.91 5.83
N LEU A 129 -11.31 10.06 6.28
CA LEU A 129 -10.67 10.24 7.59
C LEU A 129 -11.66 10.74 8.67
N HIS A 130 -12.97 10.75 8.38
CA HIS A 130 -14.01 11.27 9.26
C HIS A 130 -14.12 10.58 10.65
N HIS A 131 -13.49 9.41 10.79
CA HIS A 131 -13.39 8.70 12.07
C HIS A 131 -12.20 9.15 12.92
N ILE A 132 -11.32 10.01 12.39
CA ILE A 132 -10.18 10.56 13.11
C ILE A 132 -10.53 11.98 13.55
N GLU A 133 -10.42 12.26 14.85
CA GLU A 133 -10.55 13.63 15.36
C GLU A 133 -9.53 14.55 14.69
N PRO A 134 -9.93 15.73 14.16
CA PRO A 134 -9.02 16.64 13.45
C PRO A 134 -7.76 17.00 14.25
N THR A 135 -7.88 17.16 15.55
CA THR A 135 -6.77 17.45 16.47
C THR A 135 -5.75 16.32 16.57
N ARG A 136 -6.13 15.08 16.20
CA ARG A 136 -5.27 13.91 16.23
C ARG A 136 -4.69 13.52 14.87
N LEU A 137 -5.04 14.28 13.82
CA LEU A 137 -4.60 13.95 12.47
C LEU A 137 -3.06 14.00 12.34
N ALA A 138 -2.42 14.99 12.96
CA ALA A 138 -0.97 15.13 12.95
C ALA A 138 -0.26 13.98 13.67
N ASP A 139 -0.87 13.37 14.71
CA ASP A 139 -0.34 12.19 15.40
C ASP A 139 -0.26 10.96 14.47
N CYS A 140 -1.12 10.91 13.45
CA CYS A 140 -1.15 9.83 12.47
C CYS A 140 -0.12 9.99 11.35
N MET A 141 0.57 11.13 11.27
CA MET A 141 1.57 11.43 10.25
C MET A 141 2.98 11.25 10.84
N PRO A 142 3.78 10.29 10.32
CA PRO A 142 5.08 9.97 10.90
C PRO A 142 6.07 11.14 10.92
N ASP A 143 6.02 12.01 9.92
CA ASP A 143 6.84 13.22 9.77
C ASP A 143 6.44 14.35 10.74
N LEU A 144 5.17 14.42 11.13
CA LEU A 144 4.66 15.46 12.02
C LEU A 144 4.63 15.03 13.50
N ARG A 145 4.49 13.73 13.75
CA ARG A 145 4.31 13.18 15.11
C ARG A 145 5.37 13.62 16.11
N ALA A 146 6.62 13.74 15.67
CA ALA A 146 7.72 14.16 16.54
C ALA A 146 7.58 15.62 17.05
N HIS A 147 6.76 16.42 16.37
CA HIS A 147 6.60 17.87 16.62
C HIS A 147 5.30 18.21 17.35
N VAL A 148 4.31 17.29 17.37
CA VAL A 148 2.97 17.55 17.96
C VAL A 148 3.04 17.96 19.42
N GLY A 149 3.96 17.45 20.22
CA GLY A 149 4.10 17.81 21.65
C GLY A 149 4.80 19.14 21.92
N GLY A 150 5.39 19.81 20.91
CA GLY A 150 6.19 21.01 21.06
C GLY A 150 5.44 22.34 20.90
N CYS A 151 4.13 22.31 20.71
CA CYS A 151 3.33 23.52 20.50
C CYS A 151 3.13 24.33 21.76
N LYS A 152 3.04 25.66 21.64
CA LYS A 152 2.78 26.57 22.75
C LYS A 152 1.43 26.33 23.43
N PHE A 153 0.43 25.88 22.66
CA PHE A 153 -0.93 25.64 23.14
C PHE A 153 -1.24 24.13 23.13
N TYR A 154 -1.81 23.61 24.21
CA TYR A 154 -2.16 22.18 24.37
C TYR A 154 -3.26 21.71 23.39
N ASN A 155 -4.11 22.64 22.94
CA ASN A 155 -5.18 22.38 21.98
C ASN A 155 -4.88 22.94 20.57
N CYS A 156 -3.60 22.96 20.20
CA CYS A 156 -3.14 23.44 18.90
C CYS A 156 -3.75 22.59 17.77
N THR A 157 -4.36 23.24 16.79
CA THR A 157 -4.91 22.56 15.60
C THR A 157 -3.88 22.43 14.48
N HIS A 158 -2.71 23.02 14.63
CA HIS A 158 -1.61 23.03 13.67
C HIS A 158 -1.93 23.69 12.33
N LEU A 159 -2.93 24.59 12.30
CA LEU A 159 -3.36 25.29 11.09
C LEU A 159 -2.79 26.71 11.00
N HIS A 160 -2.82 27.45 12.08
CA HIS A 160 -2.45 28.88 12.07
C HIS A 160 -2.01 29.42 13.44
N GLU A 161 -1.90 28.59 14.46
CA GLU A 161 -1.58 29.05 15.81
C GLU A 161 -0.13 29.53 15.93
N PRO A 162 0.11 30.69 16.57
CA PRO A 162 1.45 31.19 16.79
C PRO A 162 2.22 30.29 17.78
N GLY A 163 3.46 29.94 17.44
CA GLY A 163 4.26 29.03 18.24
C GLY A 163 3.88 27.55 18.09
N CYS A 164 3.28 27.22 16.96
CA CYS A 164 3.04 25.84 16.55
C CYS A 164 4.35 25.18 16.09
N ALA A 165 4.76 24.10 16.75
CA ALA A 165 5.99 23.39 16.41
C ALA A 165 5.87 22.61 15.09
N VAL A 166 4.66 22.25 14.68
CA VAL A 166 4.40 21.57 13.39
C VAL A 166 4.52 22.55 12.21
N LEU A 167 4.02 23.80 12.37
CA LEU A 167 4.13 24.81 11.31
C LEU A 167 5.54 25.39 11.15
N ALA A 168 6.41 25.17 12.12
CA ALA A 168 7.79 25.68 12.12
C ALA A 168 8.76 24.74 11.39
N GLN A 169 8.29 23.61 10.87
CA GLN A 169 9.07 22.62 10.10
C GLN A 169 8.93 22.88 8.61
#